data_88ee827d83f05d64c1078d64078aa99d
#
_entry.id   88ee827d83f05d64c1078d64078aa99d
#
_cell.length_a   1.000
_cell.length_b   1.000
_cell.length_c   1.000
_cell.angle_alpha   90.00
_cell.angle_beta   90.00
_cell.angle_gamma   90.00
#
_symmetry.space_group_name_H-M   'P 1'
#
loop_
_entity.id
_entity.type
_entity.pdbx_description
1 polymer ?
#
loop_
_entity_poly.entity_id
_entity_poly.type
_entity_poly.pdbx_seq_one_letter_code
_entity_poly.pdbx_strand_id
1 'polypeptide(L)'
;MKQKLIFLDIDGTLLPPGEMTVPASAVEAIRQARANGHKVFLCTGRNLRMTKPLLAYGFDGFVCSAGGYVGCDGKILVDLPMEPAQVEGLREVLGRAGAECTLEARDDTYGGIKMIERFAHLFPRKPGQLNSEAERWRKTMEYGLTIRPIEEYHGEPVYKVVFIAPNEACLAEAKQLYEDQFIFCESRLGDTPSAIVNGELINRKFNKGTGIKAICDELGCSLADTIGFGDSDNDLQMTDVVGISVCMANGSDNLKKLCDRICPAVTEDGVARELKTLGLI
;
A
#
# COMPACT_ATOMS: atom_id res chain seq x y z
N MET A 1 19.35 -22.38 -10.96
CA MET A 1 19.51 -21.03 -10.43
C MET A 1 19.06 -21.06 -8.96
N LYS A 2 19.65 -20.26 -8.06
CA LYS A 2 19.17 -20.18 -6.67
C LYS A 2 17.79 -19.54 -6.65
N GLN A 3 16.85 -20.07 -5.86
CA GLN A 3 15.51 -19.50 -5.71
C GLN A 3 15.61 -18.05 -5.20
N LYS A 4 14.80 -17.16 -5.76
CA LYS A 4 14.60 -15.79 -5.31
C LYS A 4 13.18 -15.60 -4.86
N LEU A 5 12.97 -14.70 -3.87
CA LEU A 5 11.68 -14.22 -3.44
C LEU A 5 11.49 -12.80 -4.01
N ILE A 6 10.47 -12.60 -4.82
CA ILE A 6 10.21 -11.36 -5.56
C ILE A 6 8.99 -10.70 -4.94
N PHE A 7 9.14 -9.48 -4.44
CA PHE A 7 8.09 -8.68 -3.81
C PHE A 7 7.73 -7.52 -4.72
N LEU A 8 6.48 -7.44 -5.13
CA LEU A 8 5.97 -6.42 -6.03
C LEU A 8 4.99 -5.52 -5.28
N ASP A 9 5.26 -4.21 -5.23
CA ASP A 9 4.22 -3.26 -4.89
C ASP A 9 3.15 -3.23 -6.00
N ILE A 10 1.98 -2.68 -5.71
CA ILE A 10 0.85 -2.71 -6.65
C ILE A 10 0.74 -1.40 -7.44
N ASP A 11 0.49 -0.29 -6.74
CA ASP A 11 0.11 0.98 -7.36
C ASP A 11 1.32 1.73 -7.92
N GLY A 12 1.41 1.88 -9.24
CA GLY A 12 2.58 2.49 -9.89
C GLY A 12 3.74 1.52 -10.13
N THR A 13 3.65 0.29 -9.63
CA THR A 13 4.66 -0.76 -9.81
C THR A 13 4.13 -1.92 -10.67
N LEU A 14 3.12 -2.63 -10.19
CA LEU A 14 2.47 -3.73 -10.92
C LEU A 14 1.31 -3.22 -11.78
N LEU A 15 0.55 -2.27 -11.27
CA LEU A 15 -0.56 -1.62 -11.95
C LEU A 15 -0.18 -0.20 -12.35
N PRO A 16 -0.37 0.20 -13.62
CA PRO A 16 -0.34 1.60 -14.01
C PRO A 16 -1.35 2.41 -13.17
N PRO A 17 -1.06 3.69 -12.89
CA PRO A 17 -1.93 4.51 -12.07
C PRO A 17 -3.37 4.48 -12.59
N GLY A 18 -4.26 3.99 -11.73
CA GLY A 18 -5.68 3.87 -11.97
C GLY A 18 -6.14 2.73 -12.86
N GLU A 19 -5.29 1.82 -13.25
CA GLU A 19 -5.70 0.56 -13.84
C GLU A 19 -6.04 -0.46 -12.75
N MET A 20 -6.97 -1.38 -13.08
CA MET A 20 -7.40 -2.46 -12.16
C MET A 20 -6.96 -3.84 -12.64
N THR A 21 -6.38 -3.89 -13.84
CA THR A 21 -5.95 -5.13 -14.48
C THR A 21 -4.44 -5.14 -14.63
N VAL A 22 -3.81 -6.22 -14.20
CA VAL A 22 -2.37 -6.41 -14.34
C VAL A 22 -2.01 -6.50 -15.84
N PRO A 23 -0.99 -5.75 -16.32
CA PRO A 23 -0.53 -5.84 -17.70
C PRO A 23 -0.15 -7.28 -18.08
N ALA A 24 -0.52 -7.71 -19.29
CA ALA A 24 -0.27 -9.07 -19.76
C ALA A 24 1.21 -9.47 -19.71
N SER A 25 2.11 -8.52 -19.95
CA SER A 25 3.57 -8.72 -19.83
C SER A 25 4.00 -9.07 -18.42
N ALA A 26 3.43 -8.38 -17.40
CA ALA A 26 3.73 -8.65 -16.00
C ALA A 26 3.14 -10.00 -15.56
N VAL A 27 1.93 -10.34 -16.00
CA VAL A 27 1.32 -11.66 -15.73
C VAL A 27 2.20 -12.79 -16.27
N GLU A 28 2.66 -12.66 -17.53
CA GLU A 28 3.52 -13.67 -18.15
C GLU A 28 4.88 -13.75 -17.43
N ALA A 29 5.45 -12.61 -17.04
CA ALA A 29 6.72 -12.57 -16.30
C ALA A 29 6.60 -13.25 -14.93
N ILE A 30 5.52 -13.01 -14.18
CA ILE A 30 5.23 -13.69 -12.91
C ILE A 30 5.14 -15.20 -13.13
N ARG A 31 4.40 -15.63 -14.16
CA ARG A 31 4.27 -17.05 -14.50
C ARG A 31 5.63 -17.70 -14.82
N GLN A 32 6.48 -17.04 -15.61
CA GLN A 32 7.80 -17.54 -15.98
C GLN A 32 8.74 -17.59 -14.77
N ALA A 33 8.78 -16.54 -13.95
CA ALA A 33 9.61 -16.52 -12.74
C ALA A 33 9.25 -17.69 -11.81
N ARG A 34 7.97 -17.96 -11.62
CA ARG A 34 7.52 -19.11 -10.82
C ARG A 34 7.85 -20.45 -11.48
N ALA A 35 7.73 -20.58 -12.78
CA ALA A 35 8.14 -21.77 -13.52
C ALA A 35 9.64 -22.05 -13.41
N ASN A 36 10.47 -21.00 -13.25
CA ASN A 36 11.90 -21.09 -13.01
C ASN A 36 12.27 -21.36 -11.53
N GLY A 37 11.25 -21.58 -10.67
CA GLY A 37 11.43 -21.95 -9.24
C GLY A 37 11.54 -20.77 -8.29
N HIS A 38 11.27 -19.54 -8.74
CA HIS A 38 11.16 -18.36 -7.87
C HIS A 38 9.78 -18.28 -7.23
N LYS A 39 9.64 -17.52 -6.14
CA LYS A 39 8.34 -17.21 -5.53
C LYS A 39 8.05 -15.71 -5.69
N VAL A 40 6.80 -15.37 -5.95
CA VAL A 40 6.36 -13.99 -6.20
C VAL A 40 5.26 -13.60 -5.23
N PHE A 41 5.41 -12.44 -4.61
CA PHE A 41 4.53 -11.93 -3.56
C PHE A 41 4.04 -10.52 -3.91
N LEU A 42 2.80 -10.20 -3.52
CA LEU A 42 2.36 -8.81 -3.45
C LEU A 42 2.85 -8.17 -2.16
N CYS A 43 3.26 -6.89 -2.21
CA CYS A 43 3.74 -6.15 -1.05
C CYS A 43 3.17 -4.73 -1.05
N THR A 44 2.05 -4.49 -0.36
CA THR A 44 1.21 -3.32 -0.59
C THR A 44 0.64 -2.71 0.68
N GLY A 45 0.31 -1.41 0.62
CA GLY A 45 -0.52 -0.72 1.61
C GLY A 45 -2.01 -1.06 1.53
N ARG A 46 -2.47 -1.73 0.46
CA ARG A 46 -3.88 -2.14 0.31
C ARG A 46 -4.25 -3.20 1.32
N ASN A 47 -5.53 -3.20 1.76
CA ASN A 47 -6.08 -4.29 2.57
C ASN A 47 -6.28 -5.58 1.74
N LEU A 48 -6.61 -6.68 2.41
CA LEU A 48 -6.79 -7.98 1.75
C LEU A 48 -7.90 -7.95 0.70
N ARG A 49 -9.04 -7.30 0.97
CA ARG A 49 -10.15 -7.19 0.02
C ARG A 49 -9.70 -6.63 -1.33
N MET A 50 -8.94 -5.52 -1.30
CA MET A 50 -8.45 -4.87 -2.53
C MET A 50 -7.32 -5.66 -3.21
N THR A 51 -6.61 -6.49 -2.45
CA THR A 51 -5.49 -7.30 -2.94
C THR A 51 -5.95 -8.66 -3.48
N LYS A 52 -7.00 -9.24 -2.90
CA LYS A 52 -7.49 -10.59 -3.20
C LYS A 52 -7.76 -10.86 -4.69
N PRO A 53 -8.35 -9.95 -5.49
CA PRO A 53 -8.52 -10.19 -6.93
C PRO A 53 -7.21 -10.37 -7.68
N LEU A 54 -6.13 -9.71 -7.23
CA LEU A 54 -4.82 -9.79 -7.87
C LEU A 54 -4.10 -11.10 -7.58
N LEU A 55 -4.40 -11.76 -6.46
CA LEU A 55 -3.81 -13.05 -6.12
C LEU A 55 -4.14 -14.13 -7.17
N ALA A 56 -5.23 -13.98 -7.91
CA ALA A 56 -5.62 -14.88 -9.01
C ALA A 56 -4.59 -14.92 -10.16
N TYR A 57 -3.71 -13.92 -10.28
CA TYR A 57 -2.62 -13.91 -11.26
C TYR A 57 -1.44 -14.83 -10.90
N GLY A 58 -1.51 -15.53 -9.76
CA GLY A 58 -0.57 -16.59 -9.41
C GLY A 58 0.54 -16.16 -8.45
N PHE A 59 0.23 -15.39 -7.43
CA PHE A 59 1.15 -15.06 -6.35
C PHE A 59 1.23 -16.17 -5.30
N ASP A 60 2.40 -16.34 -4.68
CA ASP A 60 2.66 -17.33 -3.63
C ASP A 60 2.25 -16.80 -2.24
N GLY A 61 1.91 -15.52 -2.15
CA GLY A 61 1.45 -14.88 -0.92
C GLY A 61 1.41 -13.36 -1.03
N PHE A 62 1.28 -12.72 0.12
CA PHE A 62 1.08 -11.27 0.19
C PHE A 62 1.59 -10.66 1.49
N VAL A 63 1.99 -9.41 1.41
CA VAL A 63 2.17 -8.45 2.51
C VAL A 63 1.14 -7.35 2.27
N CYS A 64 0.03 -7.37 3.02
CA CYS A 64 -1.08 -6.42 2.94
C CYS A 64 -1.05 -5.41 4.09
N SER A 65 -1.82 -4.32 3.96
CA SER A 65 -1.95 -3.29 4.98
C SER A 65 -0.60 -2.82 5.51
N ALA A 66 0.35 -2.60 4.59
CA ALA A 66 1.73 -2.19 4.88
C ALA A 66 2.49 -3.13 5.85
N GLY A 67 2.14 -4.41 5.91
CA GLY A 67 2.78 -5.41 6.79
C GLY A 67 1.95 -5.88 7.97
N GLY A 68 0.79 -5.27 8.20
CA GLY A 68 -0.12 -5.66 9.30
C GLY A 68 -0.82 -7.00 9.07
N TYR A 69 -0.95 -7.44 7.81
CA TYR A 69 -1.55 -8.72 7.46
C TYR A 69 -0.71 -9.42 6.38
N VAL A 70 -0.11 -10.55 6.73
CA VAL A 70 0.86 -11.25 5.88
C VAL A 70 0.49 -12.71 5.73
N GLY A 71 0.51 -13.21 4.50
CA GLY A 71 0.23 -14.61 4.19
C GLY A 71 1.21 -15.20 3.18
N CYS A 72 1.54 -16.48 3.34
CA CYS A 72 2.42 -17.23 2.48
C CYS A 72 1.92 -18.67 2.34
N ASP A 73 1.83 -19.19 1.11
CA ASP A 73 1.42 -20.57 0.81
C ASP A 73 0.12 -21.00 1.56
N GLY A 74 -0.85 -20.09 1.66
CA GLY A 74 -2.15 -20.32 2.33
C GLY A 74 -2.14 -20.19 3.86
N LYS A 75 -1.00 -19.94 4.48
CA LYS A 75 -0.84 -19.73 5.93
C LYS A 75 -0.76 -18.23 6.24
N ILE A 76 -1.43 -17.77 7.27
CA ILE A 76 -1.29 -16.41 7.81
C ILE A 76 -0.12 -16.40 8.78
N LEU A 77 0.86 -15.52 8.51
CA LEU A 77 2.09 -15.37 9.29
C LEU A 77 2.01 -14.20 10.26
N VAL A 78 1.35 -13.12 9.84
CA VAL A 78 1.16 -11.90 10.64
C VAL A 78 -0.30 -11.49 10.55
N ASP A 79 -0.90 -11.20 11.70
CA ASP A 79 -2.24 -10.65 11.85
C ASP A 79 -2.22 -9.67 13.03
N LEU A 80 -1.99 -8.39 12.76
CA LEU A 80 -1.76 -7.34 13.75
C LEU A 80 -2.72 -6.15 13.53
N PRO A 81 -4.02 -6.33 13.78
CA PRO A 81 -4.97 -5.22 13.71
C PRO A 81 -4.71 -4.20 14.84
N MET A 82 -5.26 -3.01 14.68
CA MET A 82 -5.36 -2.02 15.74
C MET A 82 -6.23 -2.56 16.88
N GLU A 83 -5.88 -2.21 18.11
CA GLU A 83 -6.76 -2.50 19.25
C GLU A 83 -8.08 -1.74 19.12
N PRO A 84 -9.23 -2.33 19.49
CA PRO A 84 -10.52 -1.65 19.37
C PRO A 84 -10.56 -0.27 20.04
N ALA A 85 -9.90 -0.11 21.19
CA ALA A 85 -9.80 1.17 21.88
C ALA A 85 -9.00 2.22 21.08
N GLN A 86 -8.00 1.81 20.31
CA GLN A 86 -7.26 2.71 19.43
C GLN A 86 -8.14 3.19 18.27
N VAL A 87 -8.90 2.28 17.65
CA VAL A 87 -9.81 2.63 16.55
C VAL A 87 -10.87 3.63 17.03
N GLU A 88 -11.51 3.36 18.16
CA GLU A 88 -12.55 4.23 18.69
C GLU A 88 -11.99 5.60 19.12
N GLY A 89 -10.87 5.61 19.84
CA GLY A 89 -10.23 6.86 20.28
C GLY A 89 -9.75 7.71 19.09
N LEU A 90 -9.21 7.11 18.03
CA LEU A 90 -8.85 7.83 16.80
C LEU A 90 -10.08 8.41 16.09
N ARG A 91 -11.17 7.63 15.98
CA ARG A 91 -12.43 8.12 15.42
C ARG A 91 -12.97 9.32 16.19
N GLU A 92 -12.94 9.24 17.51
CA GLU A 92 -13.45 10.30 18.40
C GLU A 92 -12.60 11.57 18.28
N VAL A 93 -11.27 11.49 18.40
CA VAL A 93 -10.40 12.66 18.36
C VAL A 93 -10.39 13.34 16.98
N LEU A 94 -10.33 12.55 15.91
CA LEU A 94 -10.40 13.07 14.54
C LEU A 94 -11.77 13.71 14.25
N GLY A 95 -12.86 13.05 14.66
CA GLY A 95 -14.22 13.56 14.49
C GLY A 95 -14.47 14.88 15.22
N ARG A 96 -14.00 15.01 16.49
CA ARG A 96 -14.08 16.30 17.25
C ARG A 96 -13.33 17.41 16.55
N ALA A 97 -12.21 17.09 15.92
CA ALA A 97 -11.41 18.07 15.18
C ALA A 97 -12.00 18.40 13.78
N GLY A 98 -13.12 17.81 13.40
CA GLY A 98 -13.76 17.99 12.09
C GLY A 98 -13.06 17.26 10.95
N ALA A 99 -12.18 16.33 11.25
CA ALA A 99 -11.60 15.42 10.27
C ALA A 99 -12.54 14.24 10.02
N GLU A 100 -12.59 13.82 8.76
CA GLU A 100 -13.33 12.62 8.34
C GLU A 100 -12.32 11.45 8.28
N CYS A 101 -12.71 10.26 8.71
CA CYS A 101 -11.86 9.09 8.60
C CYS A 101 -12.55 7.88 7.98
N THR A 102 -11.72 7.02 7.41
CA THR A 102 -12.11 5.73 6.84
C THR A 102 -11.29 4.65 7.52
N LEU A 103 -11.96 3.59 7.94
CA LEU A 103 -11.35 2.42 8.58
C LEU A 103 -11.06 1.38 7.50
N GLU A 104 -9.81 1.09 7.24
CA GLU A 104 -9.42 -0.02 6.36
C GLU A 104 -9.31 -1.30 7.19
N ALA A 105 -10.42 -2.06 7.24
CA ALA A 105 -10.44 -3.38 7.81
C ALA A 105 -9.88 -4.42 6.81
N ARG A 106 -9.65 -5.66 7.27
CA ARG A 106 -9.12 -6.75 6.45
C ARG A 106 -9.95 -7.01 5.20
N ASP A 107 -11.24 -7.19 5.38
CA ASP A 107 -12.15 -7.64 4.32
C ASP A 107 -13.11 -6.54 3.83
N ASP A 108 -13.05 -5.35 4.41
CA ASP A 108 -13.89 -4.21 4.04
C ASP A 108 -13.23 -2.85 4.37
N THR A 109 -13.85 -1.79 3.89
CA THR A 109 -13.49 -0.42 4.21
C THR A 109 -14.75 0.32 4.64
N TYR A 110 -14.70 0.99 5.80
CA TYR A 110 -15.83 1.69 6.39
C TYR A 110 -15.53 3.18 6.49
N GLY A 111 -16.48 4.04 6.09
CA GLY A 111 -16.27 5.49 6.12
C GLY A 111 -17.54 6.29 6.04
N GLY A 112 -17.44 7.58 6.34
CA GLY A 112 -18.56 8.50 6.22
C GLY A 112 -18.85 8.88 4.76
N ILE A 113 -20.14 9.03 4.41
CA ILE A 113 -20.58 9.49 3.08
C ILE A 113 -19.97 10.85 2.73
N LYS A 114 -19.82 11.73 3.73
CA LYS A 114 -19.20 13.06 3.55
C LYS A 114 -17.75 13.01 3.08
N MET A 115 -17.01 11.97 3.47
CA MET A 115 -15.64 11.77 2.99
C MET A 115 -15.63 11.51 1.48
N ILE A 116 -16.54 10.65 1.00
CA ILE A 116 -16.70 10.34 -0.43
C ILE A 116 -17.08 11.60 -1.22
N GLU A 117 -18.04 12.37 -0.72
CA GLU A 117 -18.48 13.62 -1.35
C GLU A 117 -17.37 14.68 -1.35
N ARG A 118 -16.63 14.86 -0.24
CA ARG A 118 -15.48 15.78 -0.18
C ARG A 118 -14.38 15.36 -1.13
N PHE A 119 -14.03 14.07 -1.22
CA PHE A 119 -13.06 13.59 -2.20
C PHE A 119 -13.50 13.91 -3.63
N ALA A 120 -14.76 13.67 -3.98
CA ALA A 120 -15.29 13.96 -5.31
C ALA A 120 -15.22 15.46 -5.67
N HIS A 121 -15.34 16.35 -4.68
CA HIS A 121 -15.25 17.80 -4.88
C HIS A 121 -13.81 18.34 -4.84
N LEU A 122 -12.91 17.71 -4.11
CA LEU A 122 -11.53 18.18 -3.90
C LEU A 122 -10.60 17.80 -5.05
N PHE A 123 -10.88 16.72 -5.76
CA PHE A 123 -10.02 16.28 -6.86
C PHE A 123 -10.55 16.79 -8.19
N PRO A 124 -9.85 17.73 -8.85
CA PRO A 124 -10.24 18.20 -10.18
C PRO A 124 -10.25 17.02 -11.15
N ARG A 125 -11.25 16.99 -12.02
CA ARG A 125 -11.50 15.90 -13.00
C ARG A 125 -10.41 15.76 -14.09
N LYS A 126 -9.24 16.39 -13.94
CA LYS A 126 -8.16 16.32 -14.94
C LYS A 126 -7.15 15.26 -14.54
N PRO A 127 -6.92 14.25 -15.40
CA PRO A 127 -5.86 13.26 -15.19
C PRO A 127 -4.49 13.94 -15.10
N GLY A 128 -3.60 13.45 -14.23
CA GLY A 128 -2.20 13.86 -14.18
C GLY A 128 -1.84 15.00 -13.22
N GLN A 129 -2.79 15.50 -12.43
CA GLN A 129 -2.53 16.50 -11.37
C GLN A 129 -2.55 15.94 -9.94
N LEU A 130 -2.82 14.65 -9.78
CA LEU A 130 -2.92 13.96 -8.49
C LEU A 130 -1.70 13.06 -8.30
N ASN A 131 -1.28 12.89 -7.03
CA ASN A 131 -0.31 11.85 -6.71
C ASN A 131 -0.95 10.46 -6.97
N SER A 132 -0.13 9.41 -7.07
CA SER A 132 -0.56 8.04 -7.40
C SER A 132 -1.67 7.53 -6.47
N GLU A 133 -1.63 7.89 -5.19
CA GLU A 133 -2.61 7.48 -4.19
C GLU A 133 -3.96 8.18 -4.35
N ALA A 134 -3.96 9.49 -4.59
CA ALA A 134 -5.18 10.26 -4.86
C ALA A 134 -5.85 9.83 -6.18
N GLU A 135 -5.07 9.50 -7.21
CA GLU A 135 -5.57 8.94 -8.47
C GLU A 135 -6.17 7.54 -8.25
N ARG A 136 -5.54 6.70 -7.43
CA ARG A 136 -6.07 5.41 -6.99
C ARG A 136 -7.43 5.58 -6.32
N TRP A 137 -7.54 6.48 -5.33
CA TRP A 137 -8.80 6.73 -4.61
C TRP A 137 -9.91 7.20 -5.55
N ARG A 138 -9.59 8.14 -6.47
CA ARG A 138 -10.56 8.62 -7.47
C ARG A 138 -11.13 7.47 -8.30
N LYS A 139 -10.27 6.59 -8.80
CA LYS A 139 -10.69 5.46 -9.64
C LYS A 139 -11.33 4.34 -8.83
N THR A 140 -10.90 4.10 -7.60
CA THR A 140 -11.56 3.17 -6.68
C THR A 140 -13.03 3.53 -6.50
N MET A 141 -13.34 4.83 -6.39
CA MET A 141 -14.72 5.30 -6.32
C MET A 141 -15.48 5.19 -7.66
N GLU A 142 -14.81 5.43 -8.78
CA GLU A 142 -15.41 5.26 -10.12
C GLU A 142 -15.74 3.79 -10.44
N TYR A 143 -14.93 2.82 -9.97
CA TYR A 143 -15.11 1.39 -10.24
C TYR A 143 -15.94 0.66 -9.17
N GLY A 144 -16.57 1.38 -8.24
CA GLY A 144 -17.54 0.79 -7.31
C GLY A 144 -16.94 -0.10 -6.21
N LEU A 145 -15.68 0.12 -5.83
CA LEU A 145 -15.19 -0.38 -4.56
C LEU A 145 -15.90 0.39 -3.45
N THR A 146 -16.98 -0.17 -2.97
CA THR A 146 -17.89 0.43 -2.00
C THR A 146 -17.18 0.60 -0.67
N ILE A 147 -16.97 1.85 -0.27
CA ILE A 147 -16.76 2.17 1.14
C ILE A 147 -18.13 1.95 1.78
N ARG A 148 -18.20 1.05 2.75
CA ARG A 148 -19.43 0.81 3.51
C ARG A 148 -19.70 1.96 4.47
N PRO A 149 -20.96 2.26 4.76
CA PRO A 149 -21.29 3.23 5.80
C PRO A 149 -20.59 2.89 7.12
N ILE A 150 -20.10 3.92 7.82
CA ILE A 150 -19.41 3.73 9.11
C ILE A 150 -20.30 3.06 10.17
N GLU A 151 -21.62 3.22 10.04
CA GLU A 151 -22.63 2.62 10.90
C GLU A 151 -22.69 1.09 10.78
N GLU A 152 -22.14 0.55 9.69
CA GLU A 152 -22.04 -0.90 9.45
C GLU A 152 -20.72 -1.50 10.01
N TYR A 153 -19.87 -0.68 10.62
CA TYR A 153 -18.69 -1.18 11.31
C TYR A 153 -19.10 -1.72 12.70
N HIS A 154 -18.81 -2.99 12.96
CA HIS A 154 -19.18 -3.71 14.17
C HIS A 154 -17.98 -4.29 14.94
N GLY A 155 -16.78 -3.77 14.69
CA GLY A 155 -15.56 -4.22 15.36
C GLY A 155 -14.69 -5.17 14.53
N GLU A 156 -14.83 -5.15 13.20
CA GLU A 156 -13.97 -5.87 12.28
C GLU A 156 -12.51 -5.44 12.44
N PRO A 157 -11.53 -6.35 12.24
CA PRO A 157 -10.12 -6.03 12.40
C PRO A 157 -9.67 -4.90 11.46
N VAL A 158 -9.32 -3.73 12.02
CA VAL A 158 -8.81 -2.55 11.29
C VAL A 158 -7.29 -2.52 11.34
N TYR A 159 -6.65 -2.27 10.22
CA TYR A 159 -5.18 -2.23 10.13
C TYR A 159 -4.65 -0.83 9.81
N LYS A 160 -5.49 0.02 9.22
CA LYS A 160 -5.12 1.37 8.84
C LYS A 160 -6.32 2.30 8.96
N VAL A 161 -6.08 3.54 9.35
CA VAL A 161 -7.06 4.62 9.29
C VAL A 161 -6.59 5.64 8.25
N VAL A 162 -7.46 5.96 7.29
CA VAL A 162 -7.24 7.05 6.33
C VAL A 162 -8.06 8.24 6.78
N PHE A 163 -7.53 9.44 6.67
CA PHE A 163 -8.23 10.65 7.10
C PHE A 163 -8.16 11.79 6.09
N ILE A 164 -9.14 12.68 6.18
CA ILE A 164 -9.10 14.02 5.56
C ILE A 164 -9.42 15.03 6.64
N ALA A 165 -8.49 15.93 6.89
CA ALA A 165 -8.62 17.02 7.85
C ALA A 165 -8.75 18.36 7.14
N PRO A 166 -9.55 19.32 7.67
CA PRO A 166 -9.69 20.66 7.09
C PRO A 166 -8.39 21.41 6.98
N ASN A 167 -7.45 21.17 7.89
CA ASN A 167 -6.07 21.70 7.91
C ASN A 167 -5.23 20.88 8.88
N GLU A 168 -3.92 21.14 8.91
CA GLU A 168 -2.97 20.43 9.78
C GLU A 168 -3.25 20.61 11.29
N ALA A 169 -3.72 21.79 11.71
CA ALA A 169 -4.01 22.06 13.13
C ALA A 169 -5.08 21.11 13.70
N CYS A 170 -6.00 20.62 12.85
CA CYS A 170 -6.99 19.63 13.25
C CYS A 170 -6.40 18.27 13.65
N LEU A 171 -5.14 18.00 13.32
CA LEU A 171 -4.46 16.75 13.67
C LEU A 171 -3.64 16.83 14.96
N ALA A 172 -3.49 18.02 15.55
CA ALA A 172 -2.57 18.26 16.68
C ALA A 172 -2.89 17.37 17.88
N GLU A 173 -4.16 17.27 18.28
CA GLU A 173 -4.58 16.43 19.42
C GLU A 173 -4.38 14.93 19.09
N ALA A 174 -4.73 14.49 17.90
CA ALA A 174 -4.54 13.10 17.48
C ALA A 174 -3.06 12.72 17.45
N LYS A 175 -2.18 13.61 16.97
CA LYS A 175 -0.72 13.43 17.01
C LYS A 175 -0.22 13.32 18.45
N GLN A 176 -0.60 14.25 19.32
CA GLN A 176 -0.18 14.25 20.73
C GLN A 176 -0.55 12.93 21.45
N LEU A 177 -1.71 12.34 21.12
CA LEU A 177 -2.21 11.13 21.78
C LEU A 177 -1.68 9.83 21.17
N TYR A 178 -1.30 9.84 19.88
CA TYR A 178 -1.09 8.59 19.12
C TYR A 178 0.20 8.54 18.29
N GLU A 179 1.03 9.58 18.24
CA GLU A 179 2.27 9.58 17.44
C GLU A 179 3.32 8.57 17.92
N ASP A 180 3.24 8.13 19.17
CA ASP A 180 4.08 7.05 19.70
C ASP A 180 3.67 5.66 19.17
N GLN A 181 2.41 5.49 18.73
CA GLN A 181 1.83 4.25 18.27
C GLN A 181 1.67 4.19 16.75
N PHE A 182 1.44 5.34 16.11
CA PHE A 182 1.18 5.45 14.68
C PHE A 182 2.10 6.46 14.00
N ILE A 183 2.40 6.19 12.74
CA ILE A 183 3.00 7.13 11.81
C ILE A 183 1.87 7.87 11.09
N PHE A 184 1.87 9.20 11.17
CA PHE A 184 0.96 10.05 10.40
C PHE A 184 1.63 10.36 9.06
N CYS A 185 1.24 9.62 8.02
CA CYS A 185 1.68 9.86 6.64
C CYS A 185 0.76 10.91 6.01
N GLU A 186 1.20 12.16 5.93
CA GLU A 186 0.38 13.30 5.54
C GLU A 186 0.76 13.81 4.15
N SER A 187 -0.26 14.26 3.41
CA SER A 187 -0.11 14.97 2.15
C SER A 187 -1.03 16.20 2.15
N ARG A 188 -0.49 17.36 1.77
CA ARG A 188 -1.26 18.60 1.69
C ARG A 188 -1.82 18.81 0.30
N LEU A 189 -3.07 19.23 0.22
CA LEU A 189 -3.73 19.63 -1.01
C LEU A 189 -3.69 21.15 -1.14
N GLY A 190 -2.48 21.69 -1.43
CA GLY A 190 -2.20 23.12 -1.58
C GLY A 190 -1.11 23.64 -0.66
N ASP A 191 -0.61 24.85 -0.95
CA ASP A 191 0.57 25.44 -0.29
C ASP A 191 0.24 26.41 0.87
N THR A 192 -1.03 26.51 1.26
CA THR A 192 -1.45 27.41 2.36
C THR A 192 -1.57 26.65 3.67
N PRO A 193 -1.41 27.34 4.85
CA PRO A 193 -1.63 26.74 6.17
C PRO A 193 -3.05 26.20 6.39
N SER A 194 -4.02 26.70 5.63
CA SER A 194 -5.42 26.26 5.62
C SER A 194 -5.69 25.18 4.56
N ALA A 195 -4.66 24.64 3.92
CA ALA A 195 -4.84 23.57 2.96
C ALA A 195 -5.37 22.31 3.63
N ILE A 196 -6.25 21.63 2.94
CA ILE A 196 -6.76 20.32 3.35
C ILE A 196 -5.60 19.35 3.42
N VAL A 197 -5.56 18.56 4.49
CA VAL A 197 -4.59 17.50 4.70
C VAL A 197 -5.31 16.17 4.58
N ASN A 198 -4.83 15.33 3.68
CA ASN A 198 -5.20 13.92 3.65
C ASN A 198 -4.02 13.07 4.12
N GLY A 199 -4.31 11.91 4.65
CA GLY A 199 -3.23 11.03 5.10
C GLY A 199 -3.73 9.71 5.63
N GLU A 200 -2.78 8.94 6.09
CA GLU A 200 -3.03 7.63 6.69
C GLU A 200 -2.23 7.43 7.98
N LEU A 201 -2.81 6.66 8.88
CA LEU A 201 -2.22 6.25 10.14
C LEU A 201 -1.77 4.82 10.02
N ILE A 202 -0.46 4.61 10.03
CA ILE A 202 0.18 3.29 9.94
C ILE A 202 0.74 2.93 11.31
N ASN A 203 0.41 1.74 11.80
CA ASN A 203 0.93 1.26 13.08
C ASN A 203 2.45 1.09 13.03
N ARG A 204 3.16 1.60 14.04
CA ARG A 204 4.63 1.50 14.13
C ARG A 204 5.16 0.09 14.38
N LYS A 205 4.29 -0.87 14.76
CA LYS A 205 4.69 -2.25 15.03
C LYS A 205 5.06 -3.03 13.77
N PHE A 206 4.69 -2.58 12.60
CA PHE A 206 4.93 -3.27 11.33
C PHE A 206 5.16 -2.30 10.17
N ASN A 207 5.76 -2.81 9.11
CA ASN A 207 5.92 -2.14 7.82
C ASN A 207 6.14 -3.19 6.71
N LYS A 208 6.24 -2.78 5.46
CA LYS A 208 6.49 -3.69 4.33
C LYS A 208 7.73 -4.58 4.58
N GLY A 209 8.80 -4.02 5.15
CA GLY A 209 10.03 -4.75 5.46
C GLY A 209 9.85 -5.83 6.53
N THR A 210 9.08 -5.57 7.59
CA THR A 210 8.80 -6.60 8.60
C THR A 210 7.96 -7.74 8.03
N GLY A 211 7.03 -7.45 7.11
CA GLY A 211 6.25 -8.46 6.41
C GLY A 211 7.10 -9.35 5.51
N ILE A 212 8.08 -8.77 4.81
CA ILE A 212 9.06 -9.51 3.99
C ILE A 212 9.90 -10.43 4.87
N LYS A 213 10.40 -9.93 6.02
CA LYS A 213 11.15 -10.75 6.98
C LYS A 213 10.34 -11.96 7.46
N ALA A 214 9.06 -11.77 7.80
CA ALA A 214 8.20 -12.87 8.22
C ALA A 214 8.05 -13.96 7.15
N ILE A 215 7.94 -13.58 5.87
CA ILE A 215 7.93 -14.55 4.75
C ILE A 215 9.27 -15.24 4.60
N CYS A 216 10.39 -14.51 4.70
CA CYS A 216 11.72 -15.11 4.62
C CYS A 216 11.97 -16.12 5.74
N ASP A 217 11.56 -15.80 6.98
CA ASP A 217 11.70 -16.69 8.14
C ASP A 217 10.86 -17.97 7.96
N GLU A 218 9.60 -17.85 7.50
CA GLU A 218 8.75 -19.02 7.22
C GLU A 218 9.33 -19.94 6.16
N LEU A 219 9.93 -19.38 5.10
CA LEU A 219 10.49 -20.13 3.99
C LEU A 219 11.96 -20.56 4.20
N GLY A 220 12.59 -20.14 5.29
CA GLY A 220 14.01 -20.40 5.55
C GLY A 220 14.94 -19.73 4.51
N CYS A 221 14.52 -18.58 3.95
CA CYS A 221 15.25 -17.86 2.92
C CYS A 221 16.02 -16.67 3.48
N SER A 222 17.19 -16.39 2.94
CA SER A 222 17.97 -15.20 3.28
C SER A 222 17.36 -13.94 2.64
N LEU A 223 17.36 -12.81 3.36
CA LEU A 223 17.02 -11.49 2.80
C LEU A 223 17.90 -11.14 1.59
N ALA A 224 19.14 -11.61 1.52
CA ALA A 224 20.02 -11.45 0.36
C ALA A 224 19.48 -12.15 -0.92
N ASP A 225 18.51 -13.04 -0.79
CA ASP A 225 17.86 -13.72 -1.93
C ASP A 225 16.50 -13.10 -2.28
N THR A 226 16.20 -11.92 -1.76
CA THR A 226 14.95 -11.18 -2.04
C THR A 226 15.18 -10.07 -3.05
N ILE A 227 14.12 -9.73 -3.79
CA ILE A 227 14.07 -8.60 -4.73
C ILE A 227 12.77 -7.86 -4.48
N GLY A 228 12.85 -6.54 -4.26
CA GLY A 228 11.69 -5.69 -4.02
C GLY A 228 11.52 -4.66 -5.11
N PHE A 229 10.32 -4.54 -5.67
CA PHE A 229 9.95 -3.52 -6.66
C PHE A 229 8.97 -2.53 -6.03
N GLY A 230 9.25 -1.23 -6.17
CA GLY A 230 8.41 -0.16 -5.66
C GLY A 230 8.49 1.12 -6.50
N ASP A 231 7.62 2.08 -6.23
CA ASP A 231 7.58 3.37 -6.92
C ASP A 231 7.46 4.59 -5.99
N SER A 232 7.13 4.41 -4.74
CA SER A 232 6.84 5.54 -3.85
C SER A 232 7.54 5.43 -2.49
N ASP A 233 7.50 6.50 -1.69
CA ASP A 233 8.20 6.58 -0.42
C ASP A 233 7.65 5.59 0.63
N ASN A 234 6.45 5.03 0.41
CA ASN A 234 5.93 3.95 1.26
C ASN A 234 6.66 2.60 1.04
N ASP A 235 7.55 2.51 0.03
CA ASP A 235 8.39 1.35 -0.26
C ASP A 235 9.77 1.40 0.40
N LEU A 236 10.12 2.52 1.04
CA LEU A 236 11.44 2.69 1.66
C LEU A 236 11.79 1.56 2.62
N GLN A 237 10.83 1.14 3.48
CA GLN A 237 11.09 0.05 4.42
C GLN A 237 11.23 -1.32 3.74
N MET A 238 10.71 -1.49 2.53
CA MET A 238 10.98 -2.65 1.69
C MET A 238 12.41 -2.59 1.15
N THR A 239 12.84 -1.43 0.60
CA THR A 239 14.19 -1.26 0.04
C THR A 239 15.29 -1.45 1.06
N ASP A 240 15.04 -1.12 2.33
CA ASP A 240 16.01 -1.28 3.42
C ASP A 240 16.32 -2.75 3.77
N VAL A 241 15.45 -3.69 3.39
CA VAL A 241 15.58 -5.08 3.84
C VAL A 241 15.85 -6.08 2.72
N VAL A 242 15.47 -5.77 1.48
CA VAL A 242 15.64 -6.69 0.34
C VAL A 242 17.09 -6.76 -0.12
N GLY A 243 17.47 -7.89 -0.71
CA GLY A 243 18.81 -8.08 -1.26
C GLY A 243 19.08 -7.29 -2.53
N ILE A 244 18.04 -7.02 -3.33
CA ILE A 244 18.08 -6.11 -4.49
C ILE A 244 16.82 -5.27 -4.47
N SER A 245 16.98 -3.96 -4.38
CA SER A 245 15.91 -2.99 -4.45
C SER A 245 15.79 -2.39 -5.86
N VAL A 246 14.58 -2.34 -6.40
CA VAL A 246 14.29 -1.85 -7.75
C VAL A 246 13.23 -0.77 -7.67
N CYS A 247 13.56 0.43 -8.14
CA CYS A 247 12.60 1.52 -8.31
C CYS A 247 12.09 1.58 -9.75
N MET A 248 10.79 1.78 -9.94
CA MET A 248 10.21 2.06 -11.25
C MET A 248 10.63 3.43 -11.75
N ALA A 249 10.80 3.63 -13.07
CA ALA A 249 11.17 4.93 -13.65
C ALA A 249 10.13 6.03 -13.37
N ASN A 250 8.86 5.65 -13.19
CA ASN A 250 7.81 6.57 -12.72
C ASN A 250 7.83 6.84 -11.22
N GLY A 251 8.74 6.23 -10.46
CA GLY A 251 8.80 6.35 -9.01
C GLY A 251 9.33 7.70 -8.51
N SER A 252 9.25 7.90 -7.20
CA SER A 252 9.71 9.12 -6.54
C SER A 252 11.23 9.31 -6.66
N ASP A 253 11.67 10.56 -6.72
CA ASP A 253 13.10 10.87 -6.78
C ASP A 253 13.86 10.44 -5.52
N ASN A 254 13.15 10.39 -4.38
CA ASN A 254 13.71 9.91 -3.14
C ASN A 254 13.99 8.41 -3.18
N LEU A 255 13.01 7.60 -3.60
CA LEU A 255 13.16 6.16 -3.74
C LEU A 255 14.24 5.80 -4.79
N LYS A 256 14.26 6.49 -5.94
CA LYS A 256 15.29 6.28 -6.98
C LYS A 256 16.72 6.45 -6.49
N LYS A 257 16.96 7.35 -5.53
CA LYS A 257 18.30 7.59 -4.97
C LYS A 257 18.76 6.48 -4.03
N LEU A 258 17.80 5.74 -3.46
CA LEU A 258 18.07 4.72 -2.42
C LEU A 258 18.04 3.30 -2.96
N CYS A 259 17.41 3.07 -4.11
CA CYS A 259 17.35 1.75 -4.73
C CYS A 259 18.66 1.39 -5.46
N ASP A 260 18.98 0.10 -5.48
CA ASP A 260 20.13 -0.44 -6.22
C ASP A 260 19.97 -0.29 -7.74
N ARG A 261 18.71 -0.29 -8.22
CA ARG A 261 18.39 -0.32 -9.63
C ARG A 261 17.18 0.55 -9.95
N ILE A 262 17.16 1.07 -11.18
CA ILE A 262 15.99 1.73 -11.76
C ILE A 262 15.58 0.94 -13.00
N CYS A 263 14.35 0.43 -13.03
CA CYS A 263 13.79 -0.26 -14.18
C CYS A 263 12.88 0.68 -15.01
N PRO A 264 12.46 0.29 -16.22
CA PRO A 264 11.50 1.08 -16.99
C PRO A 264 10.19 1.33 -16.23
N ALA A 265 9.41 2.31 -16.69
CA ALA A 265 8.14 2.66 -16.07
C ALA A 265 7.13 1.49 -16.13
N VAL A 266 6.14 1.52 -15.25
CA VAL A 266 5.07 0.51 -15.22
C VAL A 266 4.31 0.42 -16.56
N THR A 267 4.18 1.55 -17.28
CA THR A 267 3.57 1.62 -18.62
C THR A 267 4.49 1.14 -19.75
N GLU A 268 5.72 0.79 -19.44
CA GLU A 268 6.76 0.33 -20.38
C GLU A 268 7.19 -1.11 -20.08
N ASP A 269 6.31 -1.92 -19.49
CA ASP A 269 6.56 -3.30 -19.09
C ASP A 269 7.70 -3.45 -18.08
N GLY A 270 7.88 -2.48 -17.18
CA GLY A 270 9.05 -2.34 -16.31
C GLY A 270 9.37 -3.60 -15.51
N VAL A 271 8.37 -4.20 -14.85
CA VAL A 271 8.55 -5.44 -14.06
C VAL A 271 9.05 -6.59 -14.94
N ALA A 272 8.41 -6.82 -16.08
CA ALA A 272 8.78 -7.92 -16.99
C ALA A 272 10.21 -7.74 -17.56
N ARG A 273 10.53 -6.54 -17.98
CA ARG A 273 11.86 -6.21 -18.53
C ARG A 273 12.95 -6.35 -17.48
N GLU A 274 12.69 -5.93 -16.25
CA GLU A 274 13.69 -6.04 -15.20
C GLU A 274 13.88 -7.48 -14.72
N LEU A 275 12.83 -8.29 -14.60
CA LEU A 275 12.95 -9.71 -14.29
C LEU A 275 13.79 -10.44 -15.35
N LYS A 276 13.65 -10.06 -16.62
CA LYS A 276 14.50 -10.57 -17.71
C LYS A 276 15.95 -10.10 -17.57
N THR A 277 16.18 -8.84 -17.25
CA THR A 277 17.53 -8.27 -17.05
C THR A 277 18.25 -8.96 -15.89
N LEU A 278 17.52 -9.32 -14.83
CA LEU A 278 18.02 -10.06 -13.69
C LEU A 278 18.20 -11.56 -13.97
N GLY A 279 17.81 -12.05 -15.15
CA GLY A 279 17.92 -13.45 -15.56
C GLY A 279 16.97 -14.39 -14.82
N LEU A 280 15.83 -13.88 -14.35
CA LEU A 280 14.84 -14.66 -13.58
C LEU A 280 13.75 -15.27 -14.47
N ILE A 281 13.62 -14.72 -15.70
CA ILE A 281 12.72 -15.21 -16.76
C ILE A 281 13.44 -15.28 -18.10
#